data_c12da9e888547ceef10104ee78f269dd
#
_entry.id   c12da9e888547ceef10104ee78f269dd
#
_cell.length_a   1.000
_cell.length_b   1.000
_cell.length_c   1.000
_cell.angle_alpha   90.00
_cell.angle_beta   90.00
_cell.angle_gamma   90.00
#
_symmetry.space_group_name_H-M   'P 1'
#
loop_
_entity.id
_entity.type
_entity.pdbx_description
1 polymer ?
#
loop_
_entity_poly.entity_id
_entity_poly.type
_entity_poly.pdbx_seq_one_letter_code
_entity_poly.pdbx_strand_id
1 'polypeptide(L)'
;MNRNNTSNKGALMVSEDVIITITKQAALDVKGVACLKSDKGLLLTKSSAISVTQIGDVISIRVIIIVKDGEKAAIVAQNVQNAVKENIQKMTGITVAKVNVVVDGIEF
;
A
#
# COMPACT_ATOMS: atom_id res chain seq x y z
N MET A 1 21.08 15.12 13.29
CA MET A 1 21.01 14.66 12.91
C MET A 1 21.16 14.07 12.42
N ASN A 2 20.90 14.03 12.31
CA ASN A 2 20.82 13.43 11.73
C ASN A 2 20.87 12.97 11.21
N ARG A 3 20.92 13.16 10.96
CA ARG A 3 20.75 12.69 10.37
C ARG A 3 20.95 12.15 9.71
N ASN A 4 20.95 12.11 9.55
CA ASN A 4 20.93 11.53 8.82
C ASN A 4 21.08 11.17 8.23
N ASN A 5 21.15 11.38 8.05
CA ASN A 5 21.10 10.98 7.31
C ASN A 5 21.26 10.61 6.65
N THR A 6 21.35 10.83 6.45
CA THR A 6 21.33 10.40 5.77
C THR A 6 21.49 9.85 5.10
N SER A 7 21.54 9.88 4.79
CA SER A 7 21.59 9.33 4.24
C SER A 7 21.58 8.71 3.55
N ASN A 8 21.35 8.67 3.23
CA ASN A 8 21.25 7.93 2.76
C ASN A 8 21.28 7.42 1.82
N LYS A 9 21.57 7.77 1.34
CA LYS A 9 21.71 7.20 0.45
C LYS A 9 21.08 5.99 0.15
N GLY A 10 20.60 5.38 -0.72
CA GLY A 10 19.84 4.21 -0.87
C GLY A 10 18.87 3.94 0.24
N ALA A 11 18.94 4.69 1.24
CA ALA A 11 18.04 4.53 2.35
C ALA A 11 16.73 5.23 2.05
N LEU A 12 15.66 4.68 2.54
CA LEU A 12 14.37 5.33 2.40
C LEU A 12 14.35 6.54 3.29
N MET A 13 14.04 7.67 2.70
CA MET A 13 13.92 8.91 3.45
C MET A 13 12.55 9.06 4.06
N VAL A 14 11.66 8.13 3.76
CA VAL A 14 10.28 8.19 4.19
C VAL A 14 10.01 7.00 5.08
N SER A 15 9.33 7.22 6.19
CA SER A 15 9.07 6.13 7.12
C SER A 15 8.09 5.13 6.54
N GLU A 16 8.13 3.93 7.07
CA GLU A 16 7.20 2.90 6.66
C GLU A 16 5.77 3.32 6.90
N ASP A 17 5.51 4.05 7.98
CA ASP A 17 4.16 4.49 8.29
C ASP A 17 3.62 5.43 7.22
N VAL A 18 4.47 6.27 6.65
CA VAL A 18 4.03 7.15 5.58
C VAL A 18 3.69 6.34 4.34
N ILE A 19 4.50 5.34 4.03
CA ILE A 19 4.24 4.48 2.88
C ILE A 19 2.91 3.75 3.07
N ILE A 20 2.65 3.25 4.26
CA ILE A 20 1.41 2.56 4.56
C ILE A 20 0.22 3.51 4.40
N THR A 21 0.36 4.74 4.89
CA THR A 21 -0.71 5.71 4.78
C THR A 21 -1.03 6.04 3.32
N ILE A 22 0.01 6.23 2.50
CA ILE A 22 -0.19 6.51 1.09
C ILE A 22 -0.86 5.32 0.40
N THR A 23 -0.41 4.11 0.73
CA THR A 23 -0.98 2.91 0.15
C THR A 23 -2.46 2.78 0.51
N LYS A 24 -2.79 3.02 1.76
CA LYS A 24 -4.15 2.93 2.22
C LYS A 24 -5.05 3.92 1.49
N GLN A 25 -4.61 5.16 1.40
CA GLN A 25 -5.40 6.18 0.72
C GLN A 25 -5.57 5.85 -0.75
N ALA A 26 -4.50 5.45 -1.41
CA ALA A 26 -4.58 5.14 -2.82
C ALA A 26 -5.52 3.98 -3.09
N ALA A 27 -5.45 2.95 -2.25
CA ALA A 27 -6.30 1.78 -2.43
C ALA A 27 -7.76 2.12 -2.20
N LEU A 28 -8.04 2.90 -1.18
CA LEU A 28 -9.43 3.24 -0.87
C LEU A 28 -10.04 4.17 -1.90
N ASP A 29 -9.23 4.90 -2.65
CA ASP A 29 -9.74 5.78 -3.68
C ASP A 29 -10.12 5.04 -4.96
N VAL A 30 -9.75 3.79 -5.09
CA VAL A 30 -10.05 3.04 -6.29
C VAL A 30 -11.51 2.59 -6.25
N LYS A 31 -12.21 2.80 -7.36
CA LYS A 31 -13.59 2.38 -7.45
C LYS A 31 -13.66 0.87 -7.33
N GLY A 32 -14.56 0.39 -6.53
CA GLY A 32 -14.75 -1.04 -6.34
C GLY A 32 -14.12 -1.59 -5.08
N VAL A 33 -13.28 -0.82 -4.42
CA VAL A 33 -12.69 -1.25 -3.16
C VAL A 33 -13.66 -0.88 -2.04
N ALA A 34 -14.13 -1.88 -1.31
CA ALA A 34 -15.02 -1.63 -0.19
C ALA A 34 -14.23 -1.18 1.02
N CYS A 35 -13.15 -1.89 1.30
CA CYS A 35 -12.28 -1.55 2.41
C CYS A 35 -11.03 -2.40 2.33
N LEU A 36 -10.10 -2.14 3.22
CA LEU A 36 -8.93 -2.98 3.34
C LEU A 36 -9.22 -4.03 4.42
N LYS A 37 -8.66 -5.19 4.21
CA LYS A 37 -8.81 -6.24 5.20
C LYS A 37 -8.02 -5.83 6.42
N SER A 38 -8.63 -5.87 7.58
CA SER A 38 -7.92 -5.53 8.79
C SER A 38 -8.26 -6.54 9.86
N ASP A 39 -7.50 -6.47 10.93
CA ASP A 39 -7.70 -7.42 12.02
C ASP A 39 -8.75 -6.88 12.89
N LYS A 40 -9.85 -6.69 12.39
CA LYS A 40 -10.93 -6.36 13.11
C LYS A 40 -10.78 -5.96 14.46
N GLY A 41 -11.07 -4.87 14.83
CA GLY A 41 -11.18 -4.43 16.19
C GLY A 41 -9.90 -4.31 16.94
N LEU A 42 -8.83 -4.64 16.36
CA LEU A 42 -7.62 -4.51 17.07
C LEU A 42 -7.15 -3.11 17.06
N LEU A 43 -6.60 -2.73 18.15
CA LEU A 43 -6.13 -1.40 18.27
C LEU A 43 -4.73 -1.22 17.84
N LEU A 44 -4.20 -2.17 17.16
CA LEU A 44 -2.81 -2.11 16.79
C LEU A 44 -2.56 -0.99 15.84
N THR A 45 -1.46 -0.38 15.97
CA THR A 45 -1.11 0.70 15.13
C THR A 45 -0.79 0.28 13.74
N LYS A 46 -0.38 -0.95 13.55
CA LYS A 46 -0.06 -1.39 12.22
C LYS A 46 -1.21 -2.10 11.62
N SER A 47 -1.46 -1.83 10.37
CA SER A 47 -2.48 -2.52 9.66
C SER A 47 -1.93 -3.81 9.12
N SER A 48 -2.59 -4.92 9.38
CA SER A 48 -2.16 -6.17 8.81
C SER A 48 -2.55 -6.27 7.35
N ALA A 49 -3.35 -5.34 6.86
CA ALA A 49 -3.74 -5.34 5.46
C ALA A 49 -2.64 -4.87 4.53
N ILE A 50 -1.66 -4.16 5.06
CA ILE A 50 -0.61 -3.60 4.24
C ILE A 50 0.74 -3.99 4.80
N SER A 51 1.57 -4.55 3.95
CA SER A 51 2.94 -4.91 4.33
C SER A 51 3.90 -4.24 3.38
N VAL A 52 4.96 -3.68 3.91
CA VAL A 52 5.97 -3.01 3.11
C VAL A 52 7.30 -3.68 3.38
N THR A 53 7.97 -4.07 2.32
CA THR A 53 9.28 -4.71 2.42
C THR A 53 10.26 -3.90 1.60
N GLN A 54 11.36 -3.50 2.21
CA GLN A 54 12.37 -2.75 1.51
C GLN A 54 13.49 -3.70 1.07
N ILE A 55 13.87 -3.59 -0.18
CA ILE A 55 14.96 -4.39 -0.72
C ILE A 55 15.85 -3.41 -1.46
N GLY A 56 17.02 -3.13 -0.88
CA GLY A 56 17.90 -2.13 -1.45
C GLY A 56 17.23 -0.76 -1.41
N ASP A 57 17.14 -0.12 -2.54
CA ASP A 57 16.51 1.20 -2.63
C ASP A 57 15.14 1.16 -3.27
N VAL A 58 14.56 -0.01 -3.36
CA VAL A 58 13.19 -0.13 -3.86
C VAL A 58 12.34 -0.82 -2.81
N ILE A 59 11.03 -0.72 -2.96
CA ILE A 59 10.12 -1.35 -2.01
C ILE A 59 9.14 -2.25 -2.73
N SER A 60 8.67 -3.24 -1.99
CA SER A 60 7.59 -4.11 -2.43
C SER A 60 6.46 -3.96 -1.43
N ILE A 61 5.25 -3.94 -1.92
CA ILE A 61 4.08 -3.71 -1.08
C ILE A 61 3.08 -4.82 -1.30
N ARG A 62 2.46 -5.26 -0.23
CA ARG A 62 1.38 -6.20 -0.31
C ARG A 62 0.17 -5.56 0.35
N VAL A 63 -0.96 -5.58 -0.31
CA VAL A 63 -2.17 -5.01 0.24
C VAL A 63 -3.32 -5.99 0.05
N ILE A 64 -4.13 -6.16 1.08
CA ILE A 64 -5.26 -7.08 1.07
C ILE A 64 -6.52 -6.26 1.08
N ILE A 65 -7.37 -6.45 0.07
CA ILE A 65 -8.57 -5.64 -0.08
C ILE A 65 -9.82 -6.50 -0.09
N ILE A 66 -10.94 -5.84 0.21
CA ILE A 66 -12.27 -6.40 0.05
C ILE A 66 -12.92 -5.61 -1.07
N VAL A 67 -13.49 -6.27 -2.05
CA VAL A 67 -14.13 -5.57 -3.17
C VAL A 67 -15.63 -5.51 -2.97
N LYS A 68 -16.26 -4.55 -3.62
CA LYS A 68 -17.71 -4.42 -3.55
C LYS A 68 -18.37 -5.45 -4.46
N ASP A 69 -19.57 -5.85 -4.05
CA ASP A 69 -20.35 -6.77 -4.86
C ASP A 69 -20.62 -6.16 -6.22
N GLY A 70 -20.53 -6.96 -7.25
CA GLY A 70 -20.77 -6.49 -8.60
C GLY A 70 -19.55 -5.99 -9.34
N GLU A 71 -18.44 -5.79 -8.62
CA GLU A 71 -17.22 -5.33 -9.25
C GLU A 71 -16.39 -6.52 -9.69
N LYS A 72 -15.61 -6.30 -10.72
CA LYS A 72 -14.72 -7.36 -11.21
C LYS A 72 -13.41 -7.31 -10.43
N ALA A 73 -13.20 -8.32 -9.60
CA ALA A 73 -12.08 -8.33 -8.68
C ALA A 73 -10.73 -8.13 -9.38
N ALA A 74 -10.56 -8.77 -10.52
CA ALA A 74 -9.28 -8.67 -11.23
C ALA A 74 -9.00 -7.24 -11.70
N ILE A 75 -10.04 -6.57 -12.15
CA ILE A 75 -9.88 -5.19 -12.62
C ILE A 75 -9.63 -4.27 -11.45
N VAL A 76 -10.38 -4.47 -10.36
CA VAL A 76 -10.19 -3.64 -9.17
C VAL A 76 -8.78 -3.82 -8.64
N ALA A 77 -8.29 -5.06 -8.58
CA ALA A 77 -6.95 -5.34 -8.09
C ALA A 77 -5.90 -4.65 -8.94
N GLN A 78 -6.08 -4.68 -10.25
CA GLN A 78 -5.13 -4.05 -11.13
C GLN A 78 -5.11 -2.53 -10.94
N ASN A 79 -6.29 -1.95 -10.77
CA ASN A 79 -6.39 -0.51 -10.54
C ASN A 79 -5.75 -0.12 -9.22
N VAL A 80 -5.91 -0.94 -8.18
CA VAL A 80 -5.25 -0.69 -6.92
C VAL A 80 -3.74 -0.74 -7.08
N GLN A 81 -3.26 -1.75 -7.80
CA GLN A 81 -1.85 -1.90 -8.04
C GLN A 81 -1.26 -0.65 -8.69
N ASN A 82 -1.91 -0.18 -9.72
CA ASN A 82 -1.44 1.00 -10.42
C ASN A 82 -1.54 2.26 -9.57
N ALA A 83 -2.63 2.42 -8.84
CA ALA A 83 -2.83 3.60 -8.02
C ALA A 83 -1.79 3.70 -6.91
N VAL A 84 -1.52 2.58 -6.26
CA VAL A 84 -0.54 2.57 -5.18
C VAL A 84 0.84 2.89 -5.71
N LYS A 85 1.22 2.25 -6.80
CA LYS A 85 2.53 2.46 -7.37
C LYS A 85 2.74 3.90 -7.78
N GLU A 86 1.76 4.46 -8.47
CA GLU A 86 1.87 5.83 -8.94
C GLU A 86 1.91 6.83 -7.80
N ASN A 87 1.05 6.63 -6.81
CA ASN A 87 0.98 7.59 -5.74
C ASN A 87 2.24 7.60 -4.88
N ILE A 88 2.81 6.45 -4.63
CA ILE A 88 4.03 6.41 -3.85
C ILE A 88 5.16 7.08 -4.60
N GLN A 89 5.30 6.79 -5.88
CA GLN A 89 6.36 7.42 -6.66
C GLN A 89 6.16 8.92 -6.75
N LYS A 90 4.92 9.35 -6.95
CA LYS A 90 4.63 10.75 -7.09
C LYS A 90 4.87 11.53 -5.81
N MET A 91 4.50 10.95 -4.67
CA MET A 91 4.59 11.65 -3.41
C MET A 91 5.95 11.55 -2.75
N THR A 92 6.67 10.47 -2.96
CA THR A 92 7.92 10.24 -2.24
C THR A 92 9.12 10.10 -3.15
N GLY A 93 8.90 9.84 -4.41
CA GLY A 93 10.00 9.60 -5.34
C GLY A 93 10.57 8.20 -5.23
N ILE A 94 10.03 7.37 -4.34
CA ILE A 94 10.55 6.03 -4.15
C ILE A 94 10.02 5.12 -5.24
N THR A 95 10.88 4.27 -5.77
CA THR A 95 10.49 3.31 -6.77
C THR A 95 9.88 2.10 -6.11
N VAL A 96 8.68 1.74 -6.55
CA VAL A 96 8.00 0.57 -6.06
C VAL A 96 8.25 -0.56 -7.04
N ALA A 97 8.93 -1.60 -6.57
CA ALA A 97 9.27 -2.73 -7.42
C ALA A 97 8.05 -3.58 -7.72
N LYS A 98 7.18 -3.72 -6.74
CA LYS A 98 6.06 -4.63 -6.88
C LYS A 98 4.95 -4.25 -5.92
N VAL A 99 3.73 -4.29 -6.41
CA VAL A 99 2.55 -4.14 -5.55
C VAL A 99 1.73 -5.41 -5.72
N ASN A 100 1.60 -6.15 -4.65
CA ASN A 100 0.87 -7.42 -4.67
C ASN A 100 -0.47 -7.20 -4.01
N VAL A 101 -1.53 -7.23 -4.80
CA VAL A 101 -2.87 -6.98 -4.30
C VAL A 101 -3.58 -8.31 -4.12
N VAL A 102 -4.06 -8.56 -2.92
CA VAL A 102 -4.78 -9.78 -2.62
C VAL A 102 -6.23 -9.41 -2.38
N VAL A 103 -7.13 -10.05 -3.11
CA VAL A 103 -8.56 -9.85 -2.91
C VAL A 103 -9.02 -10.93 -1.95
N ASP A 104 -9.38 -10.53 -0.74
CA ASP A 104 -9.70 -11.47 0.31
C ASP A 104 -11.19 -11.76 0.45
N GLY A 105 -12.02 -10.95 -0.16
CA GLY A 105 -13.45 -11.18 -0.05
C GLY A 105 -14.25 -10.14 -0.80
N ILE A 106 -15.55 -10.31 -0.74
CA ILE A 106 -16.50 -9.44 -1.41
C ILE A 106 -17.48 -8.96 -0.36
N GLU A 107 -17.75 -7.66 -0.39
CA GLU A 107 -18.74 -7.09 0.51
C GLU A 107 -20.06 -6.99 -0.24
N PHE A 108 -21.07 -7.61 0.29
CA PHE A 108 -22.40 -7.59 -0.31
C PHE A 108 -23.30 -6.52 0.25
#